data_57826c44f5b5935b80d313e10bdefa83
#
_entry.id   57826c44f5b5935b80d313e10bdefa83
#
_cell.length_a   1.000
_cell.length_b   1.000
_cell.length_c   1.000
_cell.angle_alpha   90.00
_cell.angle_beta   90.00
_cell.angle_gamma   90.00
#
_symmetry.space_group_name_H-M   'P 1'
#
loop_
_entity.id
_entity.type
_entity.pdbx_description
1 polymer ?
#
loop_
_entity_poly.entity_id
_entity_poly.type
_entity_poly.pdbx_seq_one_letter_code
_entity_poly.pdbx_strand_id
1 'polypeptide(L)'
;MDFEIGSLVTRNSHGNDLIFTITDIIDDVYYLKGLNIRLVADATKDDLKKYEDGDIEDEKEFLDRIKPVNDLDRDDYFYLPGKILHIDGDKEYLDRCLDYYERANIWAMGINEKEEDIPFKIRNLLEEYKPNIVIITGHDAYYNEKNKEYKNSMNFVNAVKEARKYEKEHDKLIIIAGACQSNYEELIKAGANFASSPKRINIHALDPAIIATKISLTDVNNQIDVKSILKETKYGESGIGGIITKGTMYIGYPR
;
A
#
# COMPACT_ATOMS: atom_id res chain seq x y z
N MET A 1 13.97 7.93 31.60
CA MET A 1 13.93 6.61 30.93
C MET A 1 14.72 6.72 29.66
N ASP A 2 15.58 5.77 29.40
CA ASP A 2 16.28 5.72 28.10
C ASP A 2 15.48 4.81 27.17
N PHE A 3 15.28 5.29 25.94
CA PHE A 3 14.65 4.52 24.88
C PHE A 3 15.72 3.75 24.13
N GLU A 4 15.40 2.53 23.72
CA GLU A 4 16.30 1.64 22.97
C GLU A 4 15.71 1.36 21.58
N ILE A 5 16.56 0.96 20.65
CA ILE A 5 16.10 0.48 19.33
C ILE A 5 15.13 -0.70 19.56
N GLY A 6 14.02 -0.71 18.87
CA GLY A 6 12.91 -1.66 19.04
C GLY A 6 11.86 -1.23 20.08
N SER A 7 12.07 -0.18 20.88
CA SER A 7 11.08 0.33 21.82
C SER A 7 9.86 0.87 21.06
N LEU A 8 8.66 0.60 21.59
CA LEU A 8 7.42 1.22 21.11
C LEU A 8 7.20 2.56 21.80
N VAL A 9 6.96 3.59 21.00
CA VAL A 9 6.82 4.98 21.45
C VAL A 9 5.71 5.69 20.69
N THR A 10 5.23 6.79 21.27
CA THR A 10 4.35 7.78 20.63
C THR A 10 5.01 9.16 20.66
N ARG A 11 4.48 10.14 19.90
CA ARG A 11 5.01 11.50 19.83
C ARG A 11 4.08 12.49 20.52
N ASN A 12 4.61 13.21 21.52
CA ASN A 12 3.85 14.22 22.26
C ASN A 12 3.40 15.36 21.37
N SER A 13 4.25 15.82 20.45
CA SER A 13 3.96 16.90 19.51
C SER A 13 2.78 16.61 18.57
N HIS A 14 2.42 15.34 18.42
CA HIS A 14 1.31 14.85 17.58
C HIS A 14 0.19 14.21 18.41
N GLY A 15 0.08 14.58 19.69
CA GLY A 15 -0.99 14.12 20.55
C GLY A 15 -0.97 12.63 20.88
N ASN A 16 0.15 11.94 20.65
CA ASN A 16 0.32 10.50 20.85
C ASN A 16 -0.67 9.64 20.01
N ASP A 17 -0.99 10.10 18.81
CA ASP A 17 -1.99 9.51 17.91
C ASP A 17 -1.55 8.25 17.19
N LEU A 18 -0.22 8.05 17.05
CA LEU A 18 0.37 6.93 16.34
C LEU A 18 1.45 6.23 17.17
N ILE A 19 1.54 4.91 16.97
CA ILE A 19 2.58 4.09 17.61
C ILE A 19 3.71 3.89 16.62
N PHE A 20 4.93 4.07 17.09
CA PHE A 20 6.16 3.91 16.34
C PHE A 20 7.09 2.91 17.03
N THR A 21 7.90 2.23 16.22
CA THR A 21 9.08 1.49 16.67
C THR A 21 10.31 2.37 16.43
N ILE A 22 11.21 2.46 17.40
CA ILE A 22 12.50 3.12 17.22
C ILE A 22 13.38 2.21 16.37
N THR A 23 13.81 2.70 15.20
CA THR A 23 14.64 1.94 14.26
C THR A 23 16.12 2.29 14.36
N ASP A 24 16.45 3.52 14.79
CA ASP A 24 17.84 3.97 14.96
C ASP A 24 17.91 5.14 15.94
N ILE A 25 19.11 5.41 16.48
CA ILE A 25 19.40 6.54 17.37
C ILE A 25 20.75 7.12 16.94
N ILE A 26 20.75 8.34 16.40
CA ILE A 26 21.94 9.01 15.91
C ILE A 26 21.95 10.43 16.48
N ASP A 27 23.02 10.83 17.16
CA ASP A 27 23.20 12.19 17.70
C ASP A 27 21.98 12.72 18.48
N ASP A 28 21.43 11.87 19.41
CA ASP A 28 20.23 12.15 20.20
C ASP A 28 18.94 12.34 19.39
N VAL A 29 18.94 12.02 18.10
CA VAL A 29 17.74 11.95 17.24
C VAL A 29 17.31 10.50 17.15
N TYR A 30 16.05 10.24 17.43
CA TYR A 30 15.40 8.94 17.37
C TYR A 30 14.68 8.81 16.04
N TYR A 31 15.06 7.82 15.23
CA TYR A 31 14.41 7.49 13.97
C TYR A 31 13.30 6.50 14.22
N LEU A 32 12.12 6.79 13.65
CA LEU A 32 10.87 6.13 13.99
C LEU A 32 10.22 5.53 12.75
N LYS A 33 9.68 4.33 12.89
CA LYS A 33 8.85 3.67 11.88
C LYS A 33 7.47 3.37 12.48
N GLY A 34 6.41 3.72 11.78
CA GLY A 34 5.03 3.43 12.18
C GLY A 34 4.80 1.93 12.31
N LEU A 35 4.12 1.48 13.37
CA LEU A 35 3.87 0.06 13.63
C LEU A 35 2.96 -0.56 12.59
N ASN A 36 1.82 0.06 12.29
CA ASN A 36 0.82 -0.40 11.30
C ASN A 36 0.60 0.60 10.17
N ILE A 37 1.41 1.65 10.10
CA ILE A 37 1.24 2.79 9.21
C ILE A 37 2.54 3.00 8.45
N ARG A 38 2.45 3.22 7.13
CA ARG A 38 3.61 3.43 6.25
C ARG A 38 4.24 4.82 6.44
N LEU A 39 4.57 5.17 7.68
CA LEU A 39 5.14 6.45 8.07
C LEU A 39 6.53 6.24 8.70
N VAL A 40 7.50 7.05 8.30
CA VAL A 40 8.77 7.26 9.01
C VAL A 40 8.82 8.68 9.53
N ALA A 41 9.40 8.85 10.70
CA ALA A 41 9.55 10.13 11.35
C ALA A 41 10.87 10.18 12.13
N ASP A 42 11.21 11.33 12.63
CA ASP A 42 12.27 11.55 13.60
C ASP A 42 11.73 12.34 14.79
N ALA A 43 12.36 12.19 15.93
CA ALA A 43 12.00 12.90 17.14
C ALA A 43 13.18 13.08 18.08
N THR A 44 13.12 14.11 18.90
CA THR A 44 14.01 14.26 20.08
C THR A 44 13.46 13.44 21.25
N LYS A 45 14.30 13.10 22.20
CA LYS A 45 13.92 12.34 23.40
C LYS A 45 12.72 12.93 24.15
N ASP A 46 12.65 14.27 24.23
CA ASP A 46 11.59 14.98 24.94
C ASP A 46 10.22 14.90 24.25
N ASP A 47 10.20 14.64 22.95
CA ASP A 47 8.97 14.43 22.19
C ASP A 47 8.44 13.01 22.28
N LEU A 48 9.26 12.07 22.79
CA LEU A 48 8.89 10.66 22.88
C LEU A 48 8.20 10.33 24.21
N LYS A 49 7.19 9.51 24.13
CA LYS A 49 6.53 8.86 25.25
C LYS A 49 6.54 7.35 25.02
N LYS A 50 6.95 6.58 26.05
CA LYS A 50 6.88 5.12 25.99
C LYS A 50 5.43 4.69 25.80
N TYR A 51 5.20 3.84 24.82
CA TYR A 51 3.92 3.19 24.68
C TYR A 51 3.80 2.10 25.76
N GLU A 52 2.84 2.26 26.65
CA GLU A 52 2.48 1.27 27.66
C GLU A 52 1.11 0.74 27.27
N ASP A 53 0.97 -0.57 27.15
CA ASP A 53 -0.16 -1.34 26.65
C ASP A 53 -1.51 -0.61 26.68
N GLY A 54 -1.92 -0.09 25.54
CA GLY A 54 -3.26 0.33 25.20
C GLY A 54 -3.73 -0.52 24.04
N ASP A 55 -4.98 -0.39 23.64
CA ASP A 55 -5.56 -1.09 22.51
C ASP A 55 -4.79 -0.77 21.20
N ILE A 56 -3.71 -1.52 20.94
CA ILE A 56 -3.23 -1.67 19.58
C ILE A 56 -4.36 -2.44 18.90
N GLU A 57 -5.05 -1.80 17.94
CA GLU A 57 -5.92 -2.53 17.04
C GLU A 57 -5.08 -3.68 16.45
N ASP A 58 -5.35 -4.89 16.93
CA ASP A 58 -4.64 -6.07 16.47
C ASP A 58 -4.90 -6.18 14.96
N GLU A 59 -3.82 -6.31 14.18
CA GLU A 59 -3.92 -6.54 12.73
C GLU A 59 -4.86 -7.71 12.44
N LYS A 60 -4.94 -8.68 13.34
CA LYS A 60 -5.87 -9.80 13.25
C LYS A 60 -7.32 -9.33 13.33
N GLU A 61 -7.69 -8.44 14.27
CA GLU A 61 -9.04 -7.89 14.36
C GLU A 61 -9.39 -7.06 13.12
N PHE A 62 -8.43 -6.30 12.61
CA PHE A 62 -8.59 -5.58 11.35
C PHE A 62 -8.84 -6.53 10.18
N LEU A 63 -8.04 -7.61 10.07
CA LEU A 63 -8.18 -8.61 9.01
C LEU A 63 -9.47 -9.43 9.14
N ASP A 64 -9.91 -9.75 10.36
CA ASP A 64 -11.15 -10.51 10.61
C ASP A 64 -12.41 -9.71 10.20
N ARG A 65 -12.33 -8.37 10.16
CA ARG A 65 -13.40 -7.49 9.63
C ARG A 65 -13.48 -7.48 8.11
N ILE A 66 -12.38 -7.85 7.43
CA ILE A 66 -12.35 -7.92 5.98
C ILE A 66 -12.98 -9.25 5.57
N LYS A 67 -14.21 -9.18 5.03
CA LYS A 67 -14.90 -10.39 4.56
C LYS A 67 -14.05 -11.12 3.53
N PRO A 68 -13.73 -12.41 3.73
CA PRO A 68 -13.05 -13.21 2.72
C PRO A 68 -13.89 -13.23 1.44
N VAL A 69 -13.24 -13.04 0.29
CA VAL A 69 -13.88 -13.04 -1.05
C VAL A 69 -14.19 -14.48 -1.53
N ASN A 70 -14.33 -15.43 -0.61
CA ASN A 70 -14.36 -16.86 -0.92
C ASN A 70 -15.76 -17.44 -1.23
N ASP A 71 -16.78 -16.61 -1.43
CA ASP A 71 -18.15 -17.03 -1.81
C ASP A 71 -18.31 -17.27 -3.33
N LEU A 72 -17.25 -17.71 -3.99
CA LEU A 72 -17.34 -18.13 -5.37
C LEU A 72 -17.86 -19.58 -5.42
N ASP A 73 -19.03 -19.77 -6.00
CA ASP A 73 -19.53 -21.12 -6.34
C ASP A 73 -18.56 -21.75 -7.34
N ARG A 74 -17.92 -22.85 -6.92
CA ARG A 74 -16.82 -23.48 -7.66
C ARG A 74 -17.21 -24.82 -8.29
N ASP A 75 -18.44 -25.23 -8.20
CA ASP A 75 -18.81 -26.58 -8.59
C ASP A 75 -18.71 -26.77 -10.12
N ASP A 76 -19.13 -25.78 -10.90
CA ASP A 76 -19.17 -25.86 -12.37
C ASP A 76 -18.09 -25.03 -13.08
N TYR A 77 -17.50 -24.03 -12.41
CA TYR A 77 -16.60 -23.05 -13.00
C TYR A 77 -15.19 -23.10 -12.41
N PHE A 78 -14.21 -22.72 -13.19
CA PHE A 78 -12.88 -22.40 -12.68
C PHE A 78 -12.63 -20.90 -12.77
N TYR A 79 -11.80 -20.40 -11.85
CA TYR A 79 -11.50 -19.00 -11.68
C TYR A 79 -9.99 -18.77 -11.80
N LEU A 80 -9.61 -17.77 -12.59
CA LEU A 80 -8.23 -17.33 -12.77
C LEU A 80 -8.10 -15.90 -12.25
N PRO A 81 -7.78 -15.71 -10.96
CA PRO A 81 -7.54 -14.40 -10.39
C PRO A 81 -6.43 -13.64 -11.13
N GLY A 82 -6.54 -12.32 -11.17
CA GLY A 82 -5.50 -11.48 -11.74
C GLY A 82 -4.18 -11.59 -10.99
N LYS A 83 -3.06 -11.68 -11.72
CA LYS A 83 -1.71 -11.76 -11.15
C LYS A 83 -1.31 -10.42 -10.56
N ILE A 84 -0.71 -10.44 -9.37
CA ILE A 84 -0.23 -9.25 -8.66
C ILE A 84 1.30 -9.22 -8.66
N LEU A 85 1.87 -8.07 -9.01
CA LEU A 85 3.25 -7.71 -8.73
C LEU A 85 3.26 -6.60 -7.68
N HIS A 86 3.84 -6.86 -6.50
CA HIS A 86 3.93 -5.89 -5.42
C HIS A 86 5.39 -5.47 -5.21
N ILE A 87 5.71 -4.23 -5.52
CA ILE A 87 7.03 -3.62 -5.32
C ILE A 87 6.92 -2.68 -4.12
N ASP A 88 7.73 -2.91 -3.09
CA ASP A 88 7.68 -2.15 -1.86
C ASP A 88 9.08 -1.77 -1.36
N GLY A 89 9.24 -0.53 -0.94
CA GLY A 89 10.46 -0.02 -0.30
C GLY A 89 10.74 -0.62 1.06
N ASP A 90 9.74 -1.21 1.70
CA ASP A 90 9.83 -1.81 3.04
C ASP A 90 9.53 -3.31 2.98
N LYS A 91 10.55 -4.11 3.33
CA LYS A 91 10.42 -5.57 3.28
C LYS A 91 9.39 -6.12 4.27
N GLU A 92 9.29 -5.56 5.46
CA GLU A 92 8.35 -6.03 6.48
C GLU A 92 6.90 -5.83 6.03
N TYR A 93 6.60 -4.64 5.46
CA TYR A 93 5.27 -4.36 4.93
C TYR A 93 4.96 -5.21 3.68
N LEU A 94 5.98 -5.45 2.83
CA LEU A 94 5.84 -6.36 1.70
C LEU A 94 5.48 -7.77 2.18
N ASP A 95 6.23 -8.32 3.14
CA ASP A 95 6.00 -9.67 3.66
C ASP A 95 4.57 -9.81 4.22
N ARG A 96 4.07 -8.82 4.98
CA ARG A 96 2.67 -8.78 5.47
C ARG A 96 1.65 -8.75 4.33
N CYS A 97 1.93 -8.03 3.25
CA CYS A 97 1.06 -8.03 2.08
C CYS A 97 1.07 -9.38 1.35
N LEU A 98 2.22 -10.03 1.24
CA LEU A 98 2.34 -11.36 0.63
C LEU A 98 1.57 -12.42 1.43
N ASP A 99 1.68 -12.40 2.76
CA ASP A 99 0.88 -13.27 3.64
C ASP A 99 -0.63 -13.05 3.45
N TYR A 100 -1.04 -11.81 3.25
CA TYR A 100 -2.44 -11.48 2.98
C TYR A 100 -2.93 -12.06 1.65
N TYR A 101 -2.13 -11.97 0.57
CA TYR A 101 -2.46 -12.56 -0.73
C TYR A 101 -2.51 -14.09 -0.66
N GLU A 102 -1.57 -14.71 0.06
CA GLU A 102 -1.55 -16.16 0.26
C GLU A 102 -2.82 -16.65 0.96
N ARG A 103 -3.25 -15.99 2.05
CA ARG A 103 -4.53 -16.28 2.73
C ARG A 103 -5.74 -16.11 1.83
N ALA A 104 -5.69 -15.17 0.88
CA ALA A 104 -6.74 -14.97 -0.13
C ALA A 104 -6.63 -15.94 -1.32
N ASN A 105 -5.62 -16.82 -1.32
CA ASN A 105 -5.33 -17.77 -2.41
C ASN A 105 -5.11 -17.09 -3.76
N ILE A 106 -4.35 -15.97 -3.76
CA ILE A 106 -4.01 -15.19 -4.94
C ILE A 106 -2.52 -15.32 -5.23
N TRP A 107 -2.19 -15.53 -6.51
CA TRP A 107 -0.80 -15.47 -6.94
C TRP A 107 -0.27 -14.03 -6.90
N ALA A 108 0.76 -13.81 -6.10
CA ALA A 108 1.44 -12.54 -6.00
C ALA A 108 2.96 -12.71 -5.97
N MET A 109 3.67 -11.86 -6.71
CA MET A 109 5.12 -11.74 -6.66
C MET A 109 5.48 -10.47 -5.90
N GLY A 110 6.31 -10.61 -4.86
CA GLY A 110 6.83 -9.50 -4.07
C GLY A 110 8.27 -9.17 -4.44
N ILE A 111 8.55 -7.89 -4.63
CA ILE A 111 9.90 -7.36 -4.89
C ILE A 111 10.17 -6.26 -3.88
N ASN A 112 11.15 -6.47 -3.01
CA ASN A 112 11.64 -5.40 -2.13
C ASN A 112 12.70 -4.58 -2.88
N GLU A 113 12.42 -3.30 -3.10
CA GLU A 113 13.29 -2.40 -3.85
C GLU A 113 13.20 -0.98 -3.29
N LYS A 114 14.31 -0.28 -3.18
CA LYS A 114 14.33 1.11 -2.74
C LYS A 114 13.49 1.99 -3.66
N GLU A 115 12.76 2.94 -3.08
CA GLU A 115 11.83 3.81 -3.83
C GLU A 115 12.52 4.55 -4.97
N GLU A 116 13.78 4.96 -4.80
CA GLU A 116 14.59 5.64 -5.83
C GLU A 116 14.96 4.76 -7.02
N ASP A 117 15.04 3.44 -6.83
CA ASP A 117 15.44 2.47 -7.85
C ASP A 117 14.25 1.90 -8.63
N ILE A 118 13.03 1.93 -8.05
CA ILE A 118 11.82 1.37 -8.67
C ILE A 118 11.60 1.90 -10.10
N PRO A 119 11.71 3.21 -10.39
CA PRO A 119 11.47 3.72 -11.74
C PRO A 119 12.37 3.10 -12.81
N PHE A 120 13.57 2.69 -12.44
CA PHE A 120 14.56 2.11 -13.38
C PHE A 120 14.36 0.62 -13.61
N LYS A 121 13.73 -0.09 -12.67
CA LYS A 121 13.57 -1.54 -12.67
C LYS A 121 12.19 -2.00 -13.11
N ILE A 122 11.16 -1.18 -12.88
CA ILE A 122 9.75 -1.56 -13.02
C ILE A 122 9.43 -2.11 -14.42
N ARG A 123 9.99 -1.55 -15.47
CA ARG A 123 9.72 -2.02 -16.83
C ARG A 123 10.15 -3.47 -17.03
N ASN A 124 11.37 -3.82 -16.60
CA ASN A 124 11.89 -5.18 -16.71
C ASN A 124 11.05 -6.16 -15.88
N LEU A 125 10.63 -5.75 -14.68
CA LEU A 125 9.77 -6.55 -13.83
C LEU A 125 8.39 -6.79 -14.48
N LEU A 126 7.80 -5.78 -15.11
CA LEU A 126 6.54 -5.93 -15.84
C LEU A 126 6.68 -6.85 -17.06
N GLU A 127 7.79 -6.77 -17.79
CA GLU A 127 8.10 -7.66 -18.93
C GLU A 127 8.30 -9.12 -18.50
N GLU A 128 8.92 -9.34 -17.32
CA GLU A 128 9.19 -10.66 -16.76
C GLU A 128 7.91 -11.32 -16.22
N TYR A 129 7.19 -10.63 -15.30
CA TYR A 129 6.07 -11.22 -14.57
C TYR A 129 4.73 -11.08 -15.28
N LYS A 130 4.56 -10.12 -16.18
CA LYS A 130 3.32 -9.84 -16.92
C LYS A 130 2.10 -9.82 -16.00
N PRO A 131 2.08 -8.98 -14.97
CA PRO A 131 1.00 -8.91 -14.01
C PRO A 131 -0.23 -8.21 -14.60
N ASN A 132 -1.41 -8.48 -14.02
CA ASN A 132 -2.62 -7.70 -14.27
C ASN A 132 -2.69 -6.46 -13.36
N ILE A 133 -2.07 -6.56 -12.18
CA ILE A 133 -2.06 -5.52 -11.16
C ILE A 133 -0.63 -5.30 -10.71
N VAL A 134 -0.16 -4.05 -10.70
CA VAL A 134 1.12 -3.68 -10.08
C VAL A 134 0.88 -2.70 -8.93
N ILE A 135 1.53 -2.97 -7.81
CA ILE A 135 1.53 -2.12 -6.63
C ILE A 135 2.92 -1.54 -6.47
N ILE A 136 3.00 -0.24 -6.24
CA ILE A 136 4.24 0.52 -6.10
C ILE A 136 4.13 1.31 -4.80
N THR A 137 4.71 0.78 -3.72
CA THR A 137 4.60 1.32 -2.36
C THR A 137 5.95 1.42 -1.67
N GLY A 138 5.94 1.97 -0.47
CA GLY A 138 7.10 2.19 0.36
C GLY A 138 6.78 3.23 1.42
N HIS A 139 7.72 4.13 1.67
CA HIS A 139 7.56 5.25 2.58
C HIS A 139 7.53 6.58 1.84
N ASP A 140 6.64 7.47 2.26
CA ASP A 140 6.63 8.86 1.81
C ASP A 140 6.32 9.80 2.98
N ALA A 141 6.68 11.06 2.84
CA ALA A 141 6.40 12.10 3.80
C ALA A 141 6.23 13.45 3.09
N TYR A 142 5.35 14.27 3.61
CA TYR A 142 5.12 15.63 3.15
C TYR A 142 5.82 16.60 4.10
N TYR A 143 6.91 17.25 3.63
CA TYR A 143 7.76 18.04 4.50
C TYR A 143 7.38 19.54 4.55
N ASN A 144 6.86 20.08 3.44
CA ASN A 144 6.71 21.54 3.33
C ASN A 144 5.52 21.92 2.46
N GLU A 145 4.47 22.46 3.08
CA GLU A 145 3.28 22.96 2.37
C GLU A 145 3.58 24.07 1.36
N LYS A 146 4.53 24.97 1.68
CA LYS A 146 4.83 26.09 0.81
C LYS A 146 5.52 25.68 -0.49
N ASN A 147 6.41 24.68 -0.43
CA ASN A 147 7.19 24.21 -1.58
C ASN A 147 6.63 22.92 -2.18
N LYS A 148 5.62 22.29 -1.56
CA LYS A 148 5.09 20.96 -1.94
C LYS A 148 6.19 19.90 -2.03
N GLU A 149 7.06 19.88 -1.04
CA GLU A 149 8.17 18.94 -0.97
C GLU A 149 7.73 17.62 -0.36
N TYR A 150 8.05 16.53 -1.06
CA TYR A 150 7.76 15.15 -0.67
C TYR A 150 9.07 14.35 -0.64
N LYS A 151 9.13 13.32 0.22
CA LYS A 151 10.31 12.46 0.32
C LYS A 151 10.45 11.60 -0.93
N ASN A 152 9.43 10.81 -1.27
CA ASN A 152 9.48 9.79 -2.32
C ASN A 152 8.37 9.90 -3.38
N SER A 153 7.41 10.82 -3.26
CA SER A 153 6.30 10.94 -4.22
C SER A 153 6.76 10.97 -5.67
N MET A 154 7.87 11.69 -5.96
CA MET A 154 8.36 11.77 -7.33
C MET A 154 8.91 10.44 -7.86
N ASN A 155 9.49 9.60 -7.00
CA ASN A 155 9.94 8.26 -7.36
C ASN A 155 8.73 7.40 -7.75
N PHE A 156 7.67 7.42 -6.95
CA PHE A 156 6.42 6.73 -7.29
C PHE A 156 5.78 7.25 -8.58
N VAL A 157 5.73 8.56 -8.77
CA VAL A 157 5.21 9.19 -10.01
C VAL A 157 6.00 8.73 -11.23
N ASN A 158 7.33 8.69 -11.14
CA ASN A 158 8.18 8.24 -12.23
C ASN A 158 8.00 6.73 -12.52
N ALA A 159 7.88 5.91 -11.48
CA ALA A 159 7.59 4.49 -11.62
C ALA A 159 6.24 4.25 -12.30
N VAL A 160 5.18 4.99 -11.93
CA VAL A 160 3.87 4.93 -12.61
C VAL A 160 3.99 5.32 -14.07
N LYS A 161 4.73 6.38 -14.40
CA LYS A 161 4.96 6.80 -15.80
C LYS A 161 5.67 5.71 -16.62
N GLU A 162 6.69 5.06 -16.06
CA GLU A 162 7.39 3.96 -16.73
C GLU A 162 6.48 2.74 -16.91
N ALA A 163 5.66 2.40 -15.91
CA ALA A 163 4.65 1.34 -16.04
C ALA A 163 3.61 1.67 -17.13
N ARG A 164 3.17 2.93 -17.27
CA ARG A 164 2.25 3.36 -18.34
C ARG A 164 2.92 3.43 -19.73
N LYS A 165 4.22 3.57 -19.82
CA LYS A 165 4.92 3.39 -21.11
C LYS A 165 4.92 1.92 -21.56
N TYR A 166 4.96 0.98 -20.59
CA TYR A 166 4.84 -0.45 -20.88
C TYR A 166 3.41 -0.82 -21.30
N GLU A 167 2.40 -0.42 -20.53
CA GLU A 167 0.98 -0.65 -20.84
C GLU A 167 0.16 0.63 -20.64
N LYS A 168 -0.39 1.15 -21.73
CA LYS A 168 -1.14 2.41 -21.76
C LYS A 168 -2.58 2.25 -21.29
N GLU A 169 -3.16 1.07 -21.49
CA GLU A 169 -4.56 0.81 -21.19
C GLU A 169 -4.76 0.53 -19.68
N HIS A 170 -5.60 1.32 -19.06
CA HIS A 170 -5.86 1.23 -17.62
C HIS A 170 -6.50 -0.10 -17.21
N ASP A 171 -7.27 -0.73 -18.10
CA ASP A 171 -7.93 -2.02 -17.83
C ASP A 171 -7.00 -3.22 -18.04
N LYS A 172 -5.89 -3.07 -18.79
CA LYS A 172 -4.92 -4.15 -19.01
C LYS A 172 -3.84 -4.22 -17.94
N LEU A 173 -3.52 -3.10 -17.33
CA LEU A 173 -2.62 -3.02 -16.19
C LEU A 173 -3.19 -2.06 -15.16
N ILE A 174 -3.65 -2.60 -14.06
CA ILE A 174 -4.08 -1.79 -12.92
C ILE A 174 -2.86 -1.36 -12.12
N ILE A 175 -2.70 -0.06 -11.87
CA ILE A 175 -1.59 0.49 -11.09
C ILE A 175 -2.14 1.08 -9.80
N ILE A 176 -1.64 0.60 -8.66
CA ILE A 176 -1.90 1.12 -7.32
C ILE A 176 -0.60 1.71 -6.79
N ALA A 177 -0.54 3.00 -6.45
CA ALA A 177 0.72 3.63 -6.12
C ALA A 177 0.64 4.60 -4.94
N GLY A 178 1.79 4.79 -4.27
CA GLY A 178 1.99 5.75 -3.21
C GLY A 178 2.00 5.15 -1.81
N ALA A 179 2.30 5.98 -0.84
CA ALA A 179 2.43 5.68 0.58
C ALA A 179 1.71 6.73 1.44
N CYS A 180 2.04 6.82 2.72
CA CYS A 180 1.52 7.88 3.59
C CYS A 180 1.84 9.27 3.03
N GLN A 181 0.86 10.16 3.04
CA GLN A 181 1.01 11.58 2.65
C GLN A 181 1.51 11.83 1.22
N SER A 182 1.49 10.83 0.33
CA SER A 182 1.96 10.96 -1.06
C SER A 182 1.19 12.02 -1.87
N ASN A 183 1.81 12.48 -2.94
CA ASN A 183 1.19 13.41 -3.89
C ASN A 183 0.17 12.70 -4.78
N TYR A 184 -1.02 12.54 -4.24
CA TYR A 184 -2.13 11.84 -4.88
C TYR A 184 -2.43 12.32 -6.30
N GLU A 185 -2.51 13.64 -6.50
CA GLU A 185 -2.89 14.24 -7.78
C GLU A 185 -1.85 13.92 -8.87
N GLU A 186 -0.57 13.98 -8.53
CA GLU A 186 0.48 13.68 -9.50
C GLU A 186 0.56 12.18 -9.82
N LEU A 187 0.24 11.30 -8.86
CA LEU A 187 0.13 9.85 -9.10
C LEU A 187 -1.01 9.52 -10.06
N ILE A 188 -2.21 10.10 -9.84
CA ILE A 188 -3.35 9.90 -10.74
C ILE A 188 -3.04 10.47 -12.13
N LYS A 189 -2.47 11.68 -12.23
CA LYS A 189 -2.05 12.29 -13.52
C LYS A 189 -0.99 11.45 -14.24
N ALA A 190 -0.11 10.78 -13.51
CA ALA A 190 0.89 9.87 -14.08
C ALA A 190 0.28 8.61 -14.68
N GLY A 191 -0.97 8.29 -14.31
CA GLY A 191 -1.73 7.16 -14.83
C GLY A 191 -1.98 6.03 -13.83
N ALA A 192 -1.84 6.25 -12.52
CA ALA A 192 -2.29 5.29 -11.52
C ALA A 192 -3.81 5.11 -11.58
N ASN A 193 -4.29 3.86 -11.40
CA ASN A 193 -5.71 3.59 -11.23
C ASN A 193 -6.16 3.93 -9.81
N PHE A 194 -5.31 3.63 -8.83
CA PHE A 194 -5.50 3.99 -7.43
C PHE A 194 -4.25 4.65 -6.88
N ALA A 195 -4.43 5.64 -6.03
CA ALA A 195 -3.33 6.32 -5.39
C ALA A 195 -3.61 6.61 -3.92
N SER A 196 -2.54 6.63 -3.13
CA SER A 196 -2.61 6.87 -1.70
C SER A 196 -2.76 8.36 -1.38
N SER A 197 -3.38 8.63 -0.25
CA SER A 197 -3.41 9.91 0.46
C SER A 197 -4.06 11.09 -0.27
N PRO A 198 -5.29 10.99 -0.80
CA PRO A 198 -5.99 12.14 -1.35
C PRO A 198 -6.16 13.28 -0.33
N LYS A 199 -6.22 12.98 0.94
CA LYS A 199 -6.27 13.97 2.04
C LYS A 199 -4.93 14.20 2.75
N ARG A 200 -3.80 13.73 2.16
CA ARG A 200 -2.45 13.81 2.77
C ARG A 200 -2.37 13.18 4.16
N ILE A 201 -3.14 12.13 4.37
CA ILE A 201 -3.14 11.36 5.62
C ILE A 201 -2.30 10.09 5.48
N ASN A 202 -2.09 9.41 6.60
CA ASN A 202 -1.44 8.11 6.62
C ASN A 202 -2.38 7.03 6.09
N ILE A 203 -1.81 5.93 5.57
CA ILE A 203 -2.53 4.73 5.15
C ILE A 203 -2.04 3.52 5.94
N HIS A 204 -2.89 2.52 6.06
CA HIS A 204 -2.47 1.24 6.62
C HIS A 204 -1.58 0.48 5.64
N ALA A 205 -0.62 -0.31 6.16
CA ALA A 205 0.31 -1.06 5.33
C ALA A 205 -0.40 -2.02 4.35
N LEU A 206 -1.52 -2.60 4.76
CA LEU A 206 -2.30 -3.54 3.94
C LEU A 206 -3.32 -2.87 3.02
N ASP A 207 -3.61 -1.57 3.13
CA ASP A 207 -4.65 -0.93 2.32
C ASP A 207 -4.46 -1.16 0.80
N PRO A 208 -3.24 -1.01 0.21
CA PRO A 208 -3.04 -1.30 -1.20
C PRO A 208 -3.28 -2.77 -1.56
N ALA A 209 -2.92 -3.69 -0.65
CA ALA A 209 -3.12 -5.12 -0.85
C ALA A 209 -4.59 -5.51 -0.82
N ILE A 210 -5.39 -4.91 0.06
CA ILE A 210 -6.84 -5.12 0.14
C ILE A 210 -7.50 -4.73 -1.19
N ILE A 211 -7.15 -3.56 -1.73
CA ILE A 211 -7.68 -3.09 -3.02
C ILE A 211 -7.28 -4.04 -4.14
N ALA A 212 -5.99 -4.40 -4.23
CA ALA A 212 -5.50 -5.31 -5.26
C ALA A 212 -6.19 -6.67 -5.22
N THR A 213 -6.40 -7.22 -4.02
CA THR A 213 -7.11 -8.49 -3.81
C THR A 213 -8.54 -8.43 -4.36
N LYS A 214 -9.28 -7.37 -4.03
CA LYS A 214 -10.66 -7.20 -4.53
C LYS A 214 -10.72 -7.09 -6.04
N ILE A 215 -9.80 -6.35 -6.65
CA ILE A 215 -9.70 -6.21 -8.10
C ILE A 215 -9.33 -7.56 -8.74
N SER A 216 -8.35 -8.27 -8.16
CA SER A 216 -7.89 -9.58 -8.63
C SER A 216 -9.00 -10.63 -8.64
N LEU A 217 -9.96 -10.54 -7.71
CA LEU A 217 -11.07 -11.48 -7.54
C LEU A 217 -12.39 -10.99 -8.14
N THR A 218 -12.40 -9.83 -8.79
CA THR A 218 -13.58 -9.33 -9.53
C THR A 218 -13.47 -9.72 -11.00
N ASP A 219 -14.58 -10.20 -11.57
CA ASP A 219 -14.67 -10.59 -12.99
C ASP A 219 -14.23 -9.44 -13.90
N VAL A 220 -13.45 -9.79 -14.94
CA VAL A 220 -12.90 -8.85 -15.94
C VAL A 220 -13.98 -8.05 -16.70
N ASN A 221 -15.21 -8.55 -16.77
CA ASN A 221 -16.33 -7.87 -17.38
C ASN A 221 -17.07 -6.91 -16.44
N ASN A 222 -16.83 -7.01 -15.13
CA ASN A 222 -17.50 -6.22 -14.12
C ASN A 222 -16.69 -4.98 -13.74
N GLN A 223 -17.38 -3.84 -13.62
CA GLN A 223 -16.78 -2.65 -13.04
C GLN A 223 -16.62 -2.81 -11.53
N ILE A 224 -15.53 -2.27 -11.03
CA ILE A 224 -15.24 -2.19 -9.61
C ILE A 224 -16.12 -1.10 -8.97
N ASP A 225 -16.86 -1.47 -7.94
CA ASP A 225 -17.47 -0.49 -7.04
C ASP A 225 -16.39 0.11 -6.13
N VAL A 226 -15.78 1.18 -6.64
CA VAL A 226 -14.66 1.87 -5.96
C VAL A 226 -15.05 2.28 -4.54
N LYS A 227 -16.26 2.80 -4.33
CA LYS A 227 -16.70 3.24 -2.99
C LYS A 227 -16.82 2.07 -2.01
N SER A 228 -17.30 0.92 -2.47
CA SER A 228 -17.42 -0.27 -1.65
C SER A 228 -16.05 -0.81 -1.24
N ILE A 229 -15.12 -0.89 -2.18
CA ILE A 229 -13.75 -1.37 -1.89
C ILE A 229 -13.02 -0.44 -0.91
N LEU A 230 -13.10 0.87 -1.12
CA LEU A 230 -12.44 1.84 -0.24
C LEU A 230 -12.92 1.76 1.21
N LYS A 231 -14.20 1.42 1.45
CA LYS A 231 -14.73 1.23 2.82
C LYS A 231 -14.06 0.07 3.58
N GLU A 232 -13.43 -0.86 2.89
CA GLU A 232 -12.72 -1.98 3.51
C GLU A 232 -11.29 -1.59 3.93
N THR A 233 -10.75 -0.49 3.42
CA THR A 233 -9.47 0.06 3.85
C THR A 233 -9.59 0.81 5.18
N LYS A 234 -8.48 1.02 5.86
CA LYS A 234 -8.46 1.62 7.21
C LYS A 234 -9.11 3.00 7.27
N TYR A 235 -8.81 3.85 6.29
CA TYR A 235 -9.26 5.25 6.27
C TYR A 235 -10.22 5.57 5.11
N GLY A 236 -10.68 4.56 4.39
CA GLY A 236 -11.63 4.71 3.30
C GLY A 236 -11.14 5.66 2.21
N GLU A 237 -12.07 6.45 1.65
CA GLU A 237 -11.79 7.43 0.59
C GLU A 237 -10.86 8.59 1.01
N SER A 238 -10.57 8.73 2.29
CA SER A 238 -9.58 9.70 2.78
C SER A 238 -8.16 9.17 2.64
N GLY A 239 -7.97 7.85 2.78
CA GLY A 239 -6.66 7.18 2.70
C GLY A 239 -6.24 6.80 1.30
N ILE A 240 -7.16 6.30 0.48
CA ILE A 240 -6.91 5.94 -0.92
C ILE A 240 -8.07 6.42 -1.77
N GLY A 241 -7.74 6.85 -2.98
CA GLY A 241 -8.72 7.19 -4.02
C GLY A 241 -8.34 6.54 -5.35
N GLY A 242 -9.26 6.55 -6.32
CA GLY A 242 -8.98 5.94 -7.61
C GLY A 242 -10.03 6.25 -8.66
N ILE A 243 -9.74 5.80 -9.89
CA ILE A 243 -10.64 5.88 -11.02
C ILE A 243 -11.51 4.60 -11.11
N ILE A 244 -12.64 4.71 -11.78
CA ILE A 244 -13.47 3.55 -12.11
C ILE A 244 -12.66 2.65 -13.05
N THR A 245 -12.54 1.38 -12.70
CA THR A 245 -11.80 0.36 -13.46
C THR A 245 -12.58 -0.96 -13.43
N LYS A 246 -12.10 -1.96 -14.17
CA LYS A 246 -12.67 -3.31 -14.17
C LYS A 246 -11.91 -4.26 -13.26
N GLY A 247 -12.52 -5.40 -12.96
CA GLY A 247 -11.84 -6.53 -12.36
C GLY A 247 -10.80 -7.16 -13.30
N THR A 248 -10.04 -8.13 -12.79
CA THR A 248 -8.99 -8.81 -13.56
C THR A 248 -9.11 -10.34 -13.52
N MET A 249 -10.19 -10.87 -12.93
CA MET A 249 -10.43 -12.32 -12.86
C MET A 249 -11.10 -12.83 -14.14
N TYR A 250 -10.57 -13.91 -14.68
CA TYR A 250 -11.25 -14.68 -15.73
C TYR A 250 -12.02 -15.84 -15.10
N ILE A 251 -13.20 -16.10 -15.66
CA ILE A 251 -14.06 -17.23 -15.29
C ILE A 251 -14.13 -18.17 -16.49
N GLY A 252 -13.83 -19.43 -16.27
CA GLY A 252 -13.87 -20.47 -17.29
C GLY A 252 -14.85 -21.58 -16.95
N TYR A 253 -15.34 -22.29 -17.99
CA TYR A 253 -16.27 -23.41 -17.92
C TYR A 253 -15.90 -24.45 -19.02
N PRO A 254 -16.06 -25.75 -18.80
CA PRO A 254 -16.32 -26.42 -17.52
C PRO A 254 -15.06 -26.56 -16.70
N ARG A 255 -15.25 -26.82 -15.38
CA ARG A 255 -14.17 -27.12 -14.46
C ARG A 255 -13.65 -28.54 -14.66
#